data_0614544ae297f6f4908449c96b77ed75
#
_entry.id   0614544ae297f6f4908449c96b77ed75
#
_cell.length_a   1.000
_cell.length_b   1.000
_cell.length_c   1.000
_cell.angle_alpha   90.00
_cell.angle_beta   90.00
_cell.angle_gamma   90.00
#
_symmetry.space_group_name_H-M   'P 1'
#
loop_
_entity.id
_entity.type
_entity.pdbx_description
1 polymer ?
#
loop_
_entity_poly.entity_id
_entity_poly.type
_entity_poly.pdbx_seq_one_letter_code
_entity_poly.pdbx_strand_id
1 'polypeptide(L)'
;MAPITRPKRDVPGLRDANLHRLERLAGELRRRGMAPSLISAPGRIPRLEVACPAGQAEDVYAWRGEDGTWWFWWSWAERIACAADLDDASAKIEQVLTRRSWG
;
A
#
# COMPACT_ATOMS: atom_id res chain seq x y z
N MET A 1 23.46 26.97 6.66
CA MET A 1 23.03 26.38 6.58
C MET A 1 22.43 25.66 6.69
N ALA A 2 22.56 25.78 6.63
CA ALA A 2 21.90 24.96 6.50
C ALA A 2 21.35 24.24 6.75
N PRO A 3 21.28 24.22 6.73
CA PRO A 3 20.57 23.43 6.84
C PRO A 3 20.07 22.65 7.04
N ILE A 4 20.09 22.70 6.81
CA ILE A 4 19.47 21.96 6.83
C ILE A 4 19.08 21.05 7.03
N THR A 5 19.18 21.09 6.88
CA THR A 5 18.61 20.21 6.82
C THR A 5 18.07 19.39 7.33
N ARG A 6 17.89 19.40 7.35
CA ARG A 6 17.13 18.63 7.59
C ARG A 6 16.45 17.80 7.79
N PRO A 7 16.21 17.70 7.68
CA PRO A 7 15.42 16.90 7.84
C PRO A 7 15.37 15.93 7.63
N LYS A 8 15.84 15.82 7.09
CA LYS A 8 15.76 15.00 6.68
C LYS A 8 15.79 13.92 6.80
N ARG A 9 15.90 13.69 7.06
CA ARG A 9 15.83 12.62 7.12
C ARG A 9 14.71 12.03 7.12
N ASP A 10 14.10 12.73 7.37
CA ASP A 10 13.00 12.38 7.25
C ASP A 10 12.58 12.29 6.22
N VAL A 11 12.58 12.13 6.03
CA VAL A 11 12.68 11.42 5.02
C VAL A 11 11.63 11.53 4.00
N PRO A 12 11.65 12.67 3.32
CA PRO A 12 10.71 12.88 2.22
C PRO A 12 10.77 11.76 1.20
N GLY A 13 11.97 11.26 0.91
CA GLY A 13 12.14 10.21 -0.07
C GLY A 13 11.43 8.91 0.30
N LEU A 14 11.39 8.59 1.59
CA LEU A 14 10.73 7.37 2.04
C LEU A 14 9.22 7.48 1.90
N ARG A 15 8.66 8.64 2.23
CA ARG A 15 7.24 8.87 2.07
C ARG A 15 6.84 8.81 0.61
N ASP A 16 7.64 9.44 -0.26
CA ASP A 16 7.38 9.41 -1.69
C ASP A 16 7.45 7.99 -2.24
N ALA A 17 8.40 7.20 -1.74
CA ALA A 17 8.52 5.82 -2.17
C ALA A 17 7.30 5.00 -1.78
N ASN A 18 6.77 5.20 -0.58
CA ASN A 18 5.55 4.53 -0.14
C ASN A 18 4.37 4.90 -1.04
N LEU A 19 4.19 6.20 -1.26
CA LEU A 19 3.07 6.69 -2.06
C LEU A 19 3.14 6.17 -3.48
N HIS A 20 4.33 6.21 -4.07
CA HIS A 20 4.51 5.77 -5.44
C HIS A 20 4.10 4.32 -5.62
N ARG A 21 4.52 3.46 -4.69
CA ARG A 21 4.20 2.05 -4.78
C ARG A 21 2.71 1.80 -4.56
N LEU A 22 2.10 2.51 -3.63
CA LEU A 22 0.68 2.38 -3.40
C LEU A 22 -0.14 2.89 -4.58
N GLU A 23 0.32 3.95 -5.23
CA GLU A 23 -0.36 4.47 -6.43
C GLU A 23 -0.32 3.47 -7.57
N ARG A 24 0.80 2.80 -7.76
CA ARG A 24 0.92 1.79 -8.80
C ARG A 24 -0.01 0.60 -8.51
N LEU A 25 -0.06 0.20 -7.25
CA LEU A 25 -0.97 -0.87 -6.85
C LEU A 25 -2.43 -0.47 -7.06
N ALA A 26 -2.76 0.78 -6.74
CA ALA A 26 -4.11 1.28 -6.92
C ALA A 26 -4.53 1.19 -8.39
N GLY A 27 -3.63 1.54 -9.30
CA GLY A 27 -3.90 1.45 -10.72
C GLY A 27 -4.24 0.03 -11.15
N GLU A 28 -3.50 -0.93 -10.62
CA GLU A 28 -3.73 -2.33 -10.95
C GLU A 28 -5.05 -2.84 -10.36
N LEU A 29 -5.35 -2.43 -9.13
CA LEU A 29 -6.60 -2.84 -8.48
C LEU A 29 -7.82 -2.26 -9.20
N ARG A 30 -7.72 -1.03 -9.70
CA ARG A 30 -8.83 -0.45 -10.47
C ARG A 30 -9.11 -1.25 -11.72
N ARG A 31 -8.08 -1.77 -12.36
CA ARG A 31 -8.27 -2.60 -13.55
C ARG A 31 -9.00 -3.89 -13.21
N ARG A 32 -8.93 -4.33 -11.96
CA ARG A 32 -9.62 -5.53 -11.51
C ARG A 32 -11.02 -5.23 -10.95
N GLY A 33 -11.46 -3.98 -11.05
CA GLY A 33 -12.81 -3.60 -10.63
C GLY A 33 -12.94 -3.23 -9.17
N MET A 34 -11.82 -3.04 -8.47
CA MET A 34 -11.86 -2.62 -7.09
C MET A 34 -11.80 -1.11 -6.95
N ALA A 35 -12.09 -0.61 -5.76
CA ALA A 35 -12.14 0.81 -5.48
C ALA A 35 -11.09 1.17 -4.43
N PRO A 36 -9.82 1.37 -4.84
CA PRO A 36 -8.79 1.79 -3.90
C PRO A 36 -8.83 3.29 -3.66
N SER A 37 -8.56 3.69 -2.43
CA SER A 37 -8.44 5.10 -2.05
C SER A 37 -7.12 5.31 -1.34
N LEU A 38 -6.28 6.16 -1.88
CA LEU A 38 -4.99 6.46 -1.26
C LEU A 38 -5.20 7.47 -0.15
N ILE A 39 -4.80 7.10 1.06
CA ILE A 39 -4.99 7.95 2.23
C ILE A 39 -3.63 8.36 2.73
N SER A 40 -3.38 9.67 2.74
CA SER A 40 -2.13 10.23 3.17
C SER A 40 -2.41 11.44 4.04
N ALA A 41 -2.02 11.35 5.30
CA ALA A 41 -2.21 12.42 6.27
C ALA A 41 -0.87 12.80 6.89
N PRO A 42 -0.69 14.07 7.27
CA PRO A 42 0.58 14.49 7.88
C PRO A 42 0.87 13.67 9.14
N GLY A 43 2.12 13.26 9.29
CA GLY A 43 2.56 12.51 10.45
C GLY A 43 2.14 11.05 10.48
N ARG A 44 1.53 10.55 9.42
CA ARG A 44 1.09 9.17 9.36
C ARG A 44 1.66 8.47 8.15
N ILE A 45 1.82 7.16 8.26
CA ILE A 45 2.26 6.34 7.14
C ILE A 45 1.14 6.28 6.12
N PRO A 46 1.41 6.54 4.85
CA PRO A 46 0.39 6.42 3.81
C PRO A 46 -0.16 5.00 3.74
N ARG A 47 -1.45 4.90 3.42
CA ARG A 47 -2.08 3.60 3.25
C ARG A 47 -3.04 3.63 2.08
N LEU A 48 -3.34 2.46 1.57
CA LEU A 48 -4.32 2.30 0.50
C LEU A 48 -5.51 1.55 1.06
N GLU A 49 -6.64 2.22 1.13
CA GLU A 49 -7.87 1.57 1.55
C GLU A 49 -8.51 0.94 0.31
N VAL A 50 -8.68 -0.35 0.32
CA VAL A 50 -9.21 -1.07 -0.83
C VAL A 50 -10.58 -1.62 -0.49
N ALA A 51 -11.59 -1.20 -1.24
CA ALA A 51 -12.95 -1.68 -1.07
C ALA A 51 -13.32 -2.58 -2.24
N CYS A 52 -13.98 -3.68 -1.95
CA CYS A 52 -14.53 -4.52 -2.99
C CYS A 52 -16.00 -4.18 -3.22
N PRO A 53 -16.59 -4.61 -4.34
CA PRO A 53 -17.98 -4.26 -4.66
C PRO A 53 -18.97 -4.67 -3.58
N ALA A 54 -18.64 -5.69 -2.78
CA ALA A 54 -19.53 -6.14 -1.71
C ALA A 54 -19.45 -5.29 -0.45
N GLY A 55 -18.60 -4.26 -0.43
CA GLY A 55 -18.55 -3.31 0.67
C GLY A 55 -17.48 -3.56 1.73
N GLN A 56 -16.76 -4.66 1.64
CA GLN A 56 -15.64 -4.91 2.55
C GLN A 56 -14.46 -4.02 2.16
N ALA A 57 -13.76 -3.52 3.15
CA ALA A 57 -12.60 -2.66 2.91
C ALA A 57 -11.48 -3.00 3.88
N GLU A 58 -10.26 -2.98 3.39
CA GLU A 58 -9.08 -3.25 4.19
C GLU A 58 -7.95 -2.31 3.80
N ASP A 59 -7.04 -2.08 4.73
CA ASP A 59 -5.92 -1.19 4.50
C ASP A 59 -4.68 -1.96 4.08
N VAL A 60 -3.98 -1.42 3.09
CA VAL A 60 -2.74 -1.98 2.57
C VAL A 60 -1.64 -0.95 2.74
N TYR A 61 -0.48 -1.39 3.18
CA TYR A 61 0.69 -0.54 3.35
C TYR A 61 1.82 -1.03 2.47
N ALA A 62 2.72 -0.12 2.09
CA ALA A 62 3.96 -0.46 1.40
C ALA A 62 5.10 -0.17 2.35
N TRP A 63 5.95 -1.16 2.61
CA TRP A 63 7.07 -0.98 3.52
C TRP A 63 8.19 -1.95 3.18
N ARG A 64 9.38 -1.60 3.62
CA ARG A 64 10.55 -2.43 3.37
C ARG A 64 10.64 -3.56 4.36
N GLY A 65 11.12 -4.72 3.90
CA GLY A 65 11.50 -5.81 4.76
C GLY A 65 12.92 -5.61 5.30
N GLU A 66 13.39 -6.60 6.03
CA GLU A 66 14.70 -6.51 6.67
C GLU A 66 15.86 -6.38 5.68
N ASP A 67 15.69 -6.93 4.50
CA ASP A 67 16.71 -6.88 3.47
C ASP A 67 16.58 -5.66 2.55
N GLY A 68 15.69 -4.74 2.87
CA GLY A 68 15.45 -3.56 2.06
C GLY A 68 14.50 -3.75 0.91
N THR A 69 14.01 -4.95 0.70
CA THR A 69 13.03 -5.23 -0.34
C THR A 69 11.69 -4.66 0.04
N TRP A 70 11.03 -4.01 -0.91
CA TRP A 70 9.72 -3.45 -0.67
C TRP A 70 8.64 -4.51 -0.84
N TRP A 71 7.68 -4.49 0.12
CA TRP A 71 6.55 -5.41 0.13
C TRP A 71 5.27 -4.64 0.36
N PHE A 72 4.14 -5.23 -0.05
CA PHE A 72 2.84 -4.76 0.40
C PHE A 72 2.42 -5.61 1.60
N TRP A 73 1.75 -4.95 2.55
CA TRP A 73 1.38 -5.55 3.81
C TRP A 73 -0.08 -5.23 4.14
N TRP A 74 -0.73 -6.18 4.76
CA TRP A 74 -2.03 -5.91 5.37
C TRP A 74 -1.83 -5.11 6.65
N SER A 75 -2.93 -4.43 7.12
CA SER A 75 -2.86 -3.65 8.36
C SER A 75 -2.56 -4.52 9.59
N TRP A 76 -2.83 -5.81 9.51
CA TRP A 76 -2.50 -6.73 10.61
C TRP A 76 -1.11 -7.34 10.46
N ALA A 77 -0.26 -6.68 9.72
CA ALA A 77 1.16 -7.00 9.58
C ALA A 77 1.45 -8.31 8.86
N GLU A 78 0.53 -8.77 8.05
CA GLU A 78 0.76 -9.93 7.20
C GLU A 78 1.22 -9.49 5.83
N ARG A 79 2.25 -10.14 5.31
CA ARG A 79 2.83 -9.80 4.02
C ARG A 79 1.90 -10.24 2.90
N ILE A 80 1.73 -9.39 1.89
CA ILE A 80 0.89 -9.73 0.74
C ILE A 80 1.77 -10.25 -0.39
N ALA A 81 2.65 -9.40 -0.91
CA ALA A 81 3.49 -9.75 -2.04
C ALA A 81 4.57 -8.70 -2.20
N CYS A 82 5.60 -9.02 -2.96
CA CYS A 82 6.68 -8.09 -3.29
C CYS A 82 6.09 -6.91 -4.07
N ALA A 83 6.54 -5.70 -3.75
CA ALA A 83 6.01 -4.50 -4.40
C ALA A 83 6.37 -4.42 -5.88
N ALA A 84 7.35 -5.20 -6.31
CA ALA A 84 7.72 -5.26 -7.72
C ALA A 84 6.77 -6.12 -8.53
N ASP A 85 5.94 -6.94 -7.86
CA ASP A 85 5.02 -7.86 -8.53
C ASP A 85 3.58 -7.41 -8.28
N LEU A 86 3.16 -6.41 -9.05
CA LEU A 86 1.81 -5.83 -8.89
C LEU A 86 0.72 -6.83 -9.22
N ASP A 87 0.98 -7.72 -10.16
CA ASP A 87 0.00 -8.71 -10.56
C ASP A 87 -0.30 -9.69 -9.42
N ASP A 88 0.76 -10.21 -8.80
CA ASP A 88 0.60 -11.12 -7.67
C ASP A 88 -0.05 -10.41 -6.48
N ALA A 89 0.37 -9.17 -6.21
CA ALA A 89 -0.18 -8.40 -5.09
C ALA A 89 -1.68 -8.15 -5.29
N SER A 90 -2.08 -7.70 -6.47
CA SER A 90 -3.48 -7.39 -6.72
C SER A 90 -4.34 -8.65 -6.71
N ALA A 91 -3.82 -9.76 -7.22
CA ALA A 91 -4.55 -11.02 -7.20
C ALA A 91 -4.82 -11.49 -5.78
N LYS A 92 -3.82 -11.39 -4.91
CA LYS A 92 -3.97 -11.81 -3.52
C LYS A 92 -4.93 -10.90 -2.76
N ILE A 93 -4.88 -9.60 -3.02
CA ILE A 93 -5.80 -8.66 -2.39
C ILE A 93 -7.24 -8.97 -2.82
N GLU A 94 -7.44 -9.16 -4.11
CA GLU A 94 -8.76 -9.50 -4.62
C GLU A 94 -9.30 -10.78 -3.98
N GLN A 95 -8.44 -11.77 -3.87
CA GLN A 95 -8.82 -13.06 -3.30
C GLN A 95 -9.28 -12.92 -1.84
N VAL A 96 -8.52 -12.18 -1.04
CA VAL A 96 -8.85 -12.01 0.38
C VAL A 96 -10.15 -11.24 0.55
N LEU A 97 -10.32 -10.15 -0.19
CA LEU A 97 -11.52 -9.33 -0.07
C LEU A 97 -12.76 -10.06 -0.58
N THR A 98 -12.60 -10.87 -1.62
CA THR A 98 -13.70 -11.67 -2.14
C THR A 98 -14.15 -12.71 -1.11
N ARG A 99 -13.20 -13.36 -0.45
CA ARG A 99 -13.52 -14.33 0.59
C ARG A 99 -14.26 -13.68 1.75
N ARG A 100 -13.81 -12.50 2.16
CA ARG A 100 -14.45 -11.81 3.29
C ARG A 100 -15.86 -11.37 2.95
N SER A 101 -16.11 -11.09 1.67
CA SER A 101 -17.45 -10.74 1.23
C SER A 101 -18.43 -11.89 1.37
N TRP A 102 -17.95 -13.11 1.29
CA TRP A 102 -18.78 -14.29 1.41
C TRP A 102 -18.99 -14.72 2.86
N GLY A 103 -18.04 -14.36 3.71
CA GLY A 103 -18.08 -14.75 5.10
C GLY A 103 -18.62 -13.65 5.97
#